data_0a883098c5c6176019a3ac7ad2bf58be
#
_entry.id   0a883098c5c6176019a3ac7ad2bf58be
#
_cell.length_a   1.000
_cell.length_b   1.000
_cell.length_c   1.000
_cell.angle_alpha   90.00
_cell.angle_beta   90.00
_cell.angle_gamma   90.00
#
_symmetry.space_group_name_H-M   'P 1'
#
loop_
_entity.id
_entity.type
_entity.pdbx_description
1 polymer ?
#
loop_
_entity_poly.entity_id
_entity_poly.type
_entity_poly.pdbx_seq_one_letter_code
_entity_poly.pdbx_strand_id
1 'polypeptide(L)'
;MNTSIAEAEYEKSAALGAPDSVAKSPWVVMKFGGSSVSTAKHWKTIAGLVQRRLEAGLRPVIVHSALGGVSNALEAILQSAVAGNPSDKLDAIRAQHFELAESLGLDGPALLRERLHELEQLVAGVRLVREVSVRVRVRIMALGELMSTCLGAAYLASTGLPVHWMDARDLLTSRSRAGRNPVSSYLSATCAYDHDPEMTATLERQGGVVLTQGFIARNIAGETVLLGRGGSDTSASYFAGRLQARRLEIWTDVPGMFT
;
A
#
# COMPACT_ATOMS: atom_id res chain seq x y z
N MET A 1 -27.56 7.60 -9.89
CA MET A 1 -27.81 9.06 -9.81
C MET A 1 -27.50 9.68 -8.45
N ASN A 2 -27.16 8.91 -7.40
CA ASN A 2 -26.92 9.46 -6.03
C ASN A 2 -25.45 9.73 -5.64
N THR A 3 -24.47 9.41 -6.48
CA THR A 3 -23.05 9.59 -6.17
C THR A 3 -22.60 11.06 -6.27
N SER A 4 -23.21 11.82 -7.15
CA SER A 4 -22.83 13.21 -7.44
C SER A 4 -23.22 14.21 -6.33
N ILE A 5 -24.32 13.98 -5.62
CA ILE A 5 -24.81 14.89 -4.56
C ILE A 5 -23.98 14.71 -3.28
N ALA A 6 -23.67 13.47 -2.92
CA ALA A 6 -22.82 13.17 -1.75
C ALA A 6 -21.37 13.67 -1.95
N GLU A 7 -20.84 13.63 -3.18
CA GLU A 7 -19.52 14.18 -3.51
C GLU A 7 -19.53 15.73 -3.38
N ALA A 8 -20.58 16.40 -3.83
CA ALA A 8 -20.69 17.87 -3.75
C ALA A 8 -20.91 18.39 -2.33
N GLU A 9 -21.64 17.66 -1.49
CA GLU A 9 -21.82 18.01 -0.07
C GLU A 9 -20.55 17.74 0.74
N TYR A 10 -19.79 16.68 0.42
CA TYR A 10 -18.50 16.37 1.03
C TYR A 10 -17.46 17.45 0.69
N GLU A 11 -17.42 17.92 -0.56
CA GLU A 11 -16.51 18.99 -0.99
C GLU A 11 -16.78 20.31 -0.24
N LYS A 12 -18.02 20.63 0.09
CA LYS A 12 -18.38 21.79 0.90
C LYS A 12 -17.99 21.65 2.37
N SER A 13 -18.10 20.46 2.96
CA SER A 13 -17.78 20.20 4.36
C SER A 13 -16.28 20.12 4.63
N ALA A 14 -15.51 19.59 3.70
CA ALA A 14 -14.04 19.46 3.85
C ALA A 14 -13.29 20.80 3.73
N ALA A 15 -13.92 21.82 3.17
CA ALA A 15 -13.31 23.15 2.99
C ALA A 15 -13.33 24.03 4.25
N LEU A 16 -14.05 23.63 5.30
CA LEU A 16 -14.17 24.38 6.55
C LEU A 16 -12.99 24.06 7.49
N GLY A 17 -11.90 24.80 7.35
CA GLY A 17 -10.80 24.85 8.32
C GLY A 17 -9.43 24.41 7.88
N ALA A 18 -9.23 24.00 6.62
CA ALA A 18 -7.87 23.71 6.11
C ALA A 18 -7.12 25.01 5.81
N PRO A 19 -5.79 25.09 6.09
CA PRO A 19 -4.97 26.20 5.63
C PRO A 19 -5.10 26.39 4.12
N ASP A 20 -5.08 27.63 3.63
CA ASP A 20 -5.23 27.98 2.20
C ASP A 20 -4.26 27.22 1.28
N SER A 21 -3.07 26.89 1.75
CA SER A 21 -2.08 26.09 1.03
C SER A 21 -2.57 24.66 0.76
N VAL A 22 -3.24 24.05 1.73
CA VAL A 22 -3.79 22.67 1.62
C VAL A 22 -5.01 22.67 0.72
N ALA A 23 -5.88 23.66 0.83
CA ALA A 23 -7.07 23.78 -0.02
C ALA A 23 -6.71 23.92 -1.52
N LYS A 24 -5.54 24.49 -1.85
CA LYS A 24 -5.03 24.67 -3.22
C LYS A 24 -4.10 23.56 -3.69
N SER A 25 -3.74 22.62 -2.81
CA SER A 25 -2.85 21.51 -3.17
C SER A 25 -3.44 20.66 -4.30
N PRO A 26 -2.65 20.28 -5.31
CA PRO A 26 -3.12 19.36 -6.37
C PRO A 26 -3.17 17.91 -5.90
N TRP A 27 -2.55 17.58 -4.76
CA TRP A 27 -2.42 16.21 -4.30
C TRP A 27 -3.72 15.66 -3.70
N VAL A 28 -4.07 14.44 -4.11
CA VAL A 28 -5.10 13.62 -3.47
C VAL A 28 -4.50 12.25 -3.15
N VAL A 29 -4.62 11.83 -1.90
CA VAL A 29 -4.19 10.48 -1.49
C VAL A 29 -5.42 9.58 -1.49
N MET A 30 -5.35 8.46 -2.22
CA MET A 30 -6.45 7.51 -2.37
C MET A 30 -6.02 6.17 -1.76
N LYS A 31 -6.64 5.76 -0.67
CA LYS A 31 -6.32 4.49 0.00
C LYS A 31 -7.35 3.42 -0.35
N PHE A 32 -6.86 2.22 -0.70
CA PHE A 32 -7.70 1.04 -0.96
C PHE A 32 -7.28 -0.12 -0.04
N GLY A 33 -8.25 -0.76 0.59
CA GLY A 33 -8.06 -1.94 1.43
C GLY A 33 -7.87 -3.23 0.62
N GLY A 34 -7.49 -4.31 1.29
CA GLY A 34 -7.22 -5.60 0.65
C GLY A 34 -8.42 -6.18 -0.12
N SER A 35 -9.64 -6.10 0.43
CA SER A 35 -10.87 -6.50 -0.26
C SER A 35 -11.12 -5.70 -1.53
N SER A 36 -10.81 -4.39 -1.49
CA SER A 36 -11.01 -3.47 -2.62
C SER A 36 -10.05 -3.71 -3.78
N VAL A 37 -8.92 -4.39 -3.58
CA VAL A 37 -7.90 -4.66 -4.61
C VAL A 37 -7.82 -6.13 -5.04
N SER A 38 -8.74 -6.97 -4.56
CA SER A 38 -8.70 -8.42 -4.79
C SER A 38 -9.45 -8.90 -6.03
N THR A 39 -10.13 -8.03 -6.79
CA THR A 39 -10.93 -8.46 -7.95
C THR A 39 -10.78 -7.51 -9.15
N ALA A 40 -10.87 -8.06 -10.36
CA ALA A 40 -10.85 -7.26 -11.60
C ALA A 40 -11.99 -6.23 -11.66
N LYS A 41 -13.16 -6.55 -11.09
CA LYS A 41 -14.28 -5.59 -11.01
C LYS A 41 -13.91 -4.36 -10.22
N HIS A 42 -13.27 -4.54 -9.06
CA HIS A 42 -12.84 -3.43 -8.23
C HIS A 42 -11.74 -2.61 -8.91
N TRP A 43 -10.79 -3.26 -9.59
CA TRP A 43 -9.74 -2.57 -10.32
C TRP A 43 -10.28 -1.70 -11.47
N LYS A 44 -11.34 -2.13 -12.17
CA LYS A 44 -12.05 -1.28 -13.14
C LYS A 44 -12.64 -0.02 -12.48
N THR A 45 -13.21 -0.17 -11.29
CA THR A 45 -13.74 0.96 -10.52
C THR A 45 -12.61 1.90 -10.08
N ILE A 46 -11.48 1.35 -9.59
CA ILE A 46 -10.30 2.13 -9.19
C ILE A 46 -9.77 2.93 -10.39
N ALA A 47 -9.61 2.30 -11.55
CA ALA A 47 -9.17 3.00 -12.78
C ALA A 47 -10.06 4.18 -13.13
N GLY A 48 -11.39 4.01 -13.08
CA GLY A 48 -12.35 5.09 -13.32
C GLY A 48 -12.29 6.19 -12.26
N LEU A 49 -12.04 5.87 -11.00
CA LEU A 49 -11.82 6.85 -9.92
C LEU A 49 -10.57 7.68 -10.18
N VAL A 50 -9.47 7.02 -10.49
CA VAL A 50 -8.18 7.68 -10.78
C VAL A 50 -8.28 8.60 -11.98
N GLN A 51 -8.92 8.13 -13.06
CA GLN A 51 -9.16 8.93 -14.26
C GLN A 51 -9.93 10.22 -13.93
N ARG A 52 -11.03 10.13 -13.17
CA ARG A 52 -11.79 11.32 -12.74
C ARG A 52 -10.96 12.31 -11.90
N ARG A 53 -10.02 11.82 -11.07
CA ARG A 53 -9.13 12.71 -10.30
C ARG A 53 -8.13 13.43 -11.20
N LEU A 54 -7.59 12.75 -12.20
CA LEU A 54 -6.72 13.38 -13.21
C LEU A 54 -7.49 14.44 -14.03
N GLU A 55 -8.70 14.12 -14.48
CA GLU A 55 -9.57 15.05 -15.22
C GLU A 55 -9.95 16.29 -14.41
N ALA A 56 -10.06 16.14 -13.08
CA ALA A 56 -10.25 17.25 -12.15
C ALA A 56 -8.96 18.07 -11.87
N GLY A 57 -7.86 17.79 -12.58
CA GLY A 57 -6.57 18.47 -12.40
C GLY A 57 -5.82 18.08 -11.12
N LEU A 58 -6.22 16.98 -10.48
CA LEU A 58 -5.56 16.49 -9.28
C LEU A 58 -4.41 15.52 -9.61
N ARG A 59 -3.51 15.35 -8.66
CA ARG A 59 -2.37 14.40 -8.71
C ARG A 59 -2.62 13.24 -7.73
N PRO A 60 -3.12 12.09 -8.19
CA PRO A 60 -3.41 10.95 -7.32
C PRO A 60 -2.14 10.27 -6.81
N VAL A 61 -2.11 10.00 -5.50
CA VAL A 61 -1.19 9.06 -4.86
C VAL A 61 -2.03 7.90 -4.33
N ILE A 62 -1.88 6.73 -4.94
CA ILE A 62 -2.62 5.53 -4.58
C ILE A 62 -1.80 4.75 -3.55
N VAL A 63 -2.42 4.48 -2.41
CA VAL A 63 -1.85 3.65 -1.34
C VAL A 63 -2.76 2.44 -1.17
N HIS A 64 -2.25 1.23 -1.37
CA HIS A 64 -3.10 0.08 -1.13
C HIS A 64 -2.39 -1.08 -0.40
N SER A 65 -3.22 -1.95 0.17
CA SER A 65 -2.80 -3.09 0.98
C SER A 65 -2.44 -4.30 0.11
N ALA A 66 -1.92 -5.34 0.76
CA ALA A 66 -1.92 -6.70 0.21
C ALA A 66 -3.34 -7.14 -0.18
N LEU A 67 -3.47 -8.15 -1.03
CA LEU A 67 -4.77 -8.77 -1.34
C LEU A 67 -5.44 -9.32 -0.08
N GLY A 68 -6.76 -9.38 -0.08
CA GLY A 68 -7.54 -9.87 1.06
C GLY A 68 -7.07 -11.25 1.52
N GLY A 69 -6.77 -11.39 2.82
CA GLY A 69 -6.30 -12.63 3.43
C GLY A 69 -4.80 -12.90 3.33
N VAL A 70 -4.07 -12.26 2.42
CA VAL A 70 -2.64 -12.54 2.18
C VAL A 70 -1.78 -12.26 3.41
N SER A 71 -1.97 -11.17 4.12
CA SER A 71 -1.19 -10.88 5.34
C SER A 71 -1.36 -11.97 6.40
N ASN A 72 -2.57 -12.49 6.60
CA ASN A 72 -2.82 -13.61 7.51
C ASN A 72 -2.18 -14.90 7.00
N ALA A 73 -2.20 -15.15 5.70
CA ALA A 73 -1.56 -16.32 5.09
C ALA A 73 -0.03 -16.26 5.26
N LEU A 74 0.60 -15.10 5.06
CA LEU A 74 2.04 -14.89 5.29
C LEU A 74 2.43 -15.16 6.75
N GLU A 75 1.65 -14.67 7.72
CA GLU A 75 1.89 -14.96 9.13
C GLU A 75 1.75 -16.47 9.44
N ALA A 76 0.77 -17.14 8.85
CA ALA A 76 0.58 -18.58 9.03
C ALA A 76 1.70 -19.41 8.35
N ILE A 77 2.27 -18.94 7.24
CA ILE A 77 3.46 -19.54 6.62
C ILE A 77 4.64 -19.48 7.57
N LEU A 78 4.88 -18.34 8.22
CA LEU A 78 5.96 -18.18 9.19
C LEU A 78 5.84 -19.19 10.34
N GLN A 79 4.63 -19.35 10.89
CA GLN A 79 4.38 -20.33 11.96
C GLN A 79 4.64 -21.76 11.50
N SER A 80 4.17 -22.14 10.29
CA SER A 80 4.41 -23.46 9.71
C SER A 80 5.89 -23.70 9.44
N ALA A 81 6.61 -22.69 8.93
CA ALA A 81 8.04 -22.80 8.65
C ALA A 81 8.88 -23.01 9.93
N VAL A 82 8.57 -22.29 11.01
CA VAL A 82 9.22 -22.49 12.32
C VAL A 82 8.96 -23.91 12.87
N ALA A 83 7.75 -24.45 12.67
CA ALA A 83 7.41 -25.82 13.02
C ALA A 83 8.10 -26.88 12.12
N GLY A 84 8.78 -26.44 11.05
CA GLY A 84 9.45 -27.33 10.09
C GLY A 84 8.53 -27.99 9.07
N ASN A 85 7.26 -27.60 9.03
CA ASN A 85 6.26 -28.17 8.13
C ASN A 85 6.29 -27.51 6.75
N PRO A 86 6.09 -28.26 5.66
CA PRO A 86 5.80 -27.67 4.36
C PRO A 86 4.49 -26.88 4.44
N SER A 87 4.39 -25.83 3.63
CA SER A 87 3.22 -24.96 3.68
C SER A 87 2.56 -24.89 2.30
N ASP A 88 1.40 -25.47 2.17
CA ASP A 88 0.51 -25.32 1.01
C ASP A 88 0.05 -23.87 0.83
N LYS A 89 0.24 -23.04 1.88
CA LYS A 89 -0.16 -21.63 1.88
C LYS A 89 0.69 -20.78 0.94
N LEU A 90 1.94 -21.17 0.68
CA LEU A 90 2.78 -20.49 -0.30
C LEU A 90 2.18 -20.63 -1.71
N ASP A 91 1.75 -21.83 -2.07
CA ASP A 91 1.10 -22.09 -3.34
C ASP A 91 -0.26 -21.41 -3.42
N ALA A 92 -1.01 -21.34 -2.31
CA ALA A 92 -2.26 -20.61 -2.25
C ALA A 92 -2.07 -19.09 -2.46
N ILE A 93 -1.03 -18.47 -1.86
CA ILE A 93 -0.68 -17.06 -2.11
C ILE A 93 -0.31 -16.85 -3.57
N ARG A 94 0.51 -17.73 -4.14
CA ARG A 94 0.89 -17.68 -5.57
C ARG A 94 -0.33 -17.78 -6.47
N ALA A 95 -1.19 -18.77 -6.23
CA ALA A 95 -2.42 -18.98 -7.00
C ALA A 95 -3.33 -17.74 -6.94
N GLN A 96 -3.60 -17.20 -5.76
CA GLN A 96 -4.44 -16.01 -5.59
C GLN A 96 -3.94 -14.79 -6.40
N HIS A 97 -2.62 -14.57 -6.42
CA HIS A 97 -2.05 -13.46 -7.17
C HIS A 97 -2.09 -13.73 -8.68
N PHE A 98 -1.86 -14.97 -9.12
CA PHE A 98 -1.90 -15.33 -10.54
C PHE A 98 -3.33 -15.31 -11.08
N GLU A 99 -4.32 -15.77 -10.33
CA GLU A 99 -5.74 -15.69 -10.68
C GLU A 99 -6.18 -14.22 -10.86
N LEU A 100 -5.75 -13.33 -9.94
CA LEU A 100 -6.02 -11.91 -10.10
C LEU A 100 -5.32 -11.37 -11.35
N ALA A 101 -4.04 -11.67 -11.56
CA ALA A 101 -3.28 -11.20 -12.72
C ALA A 101 -3.95 -11.65 -14.03
N GLU A 102 -4.32 -12.92 -14.14
CA GLU A 102 -5.04 -13.47 -15.29
C GLU A 102 -6.37 -12.74 -15.53
N SER A 103 -7.15 -12.53 -14.48
CA SER A 103 -8.42 -11.79 -14.56
C SER A 103 -8.27 -10.33 -14.99
N LEU A 104 -7.07 -9.77 -14.81
CA LEU A 104 -6.67 -8.42 -15.24
C LEU A 104 -5.98 -8.40 -16.61
N GLY A 105 -5.76 -9.56 -17.23
CA GLY A 105 -5.04 -9.68 -18.50
C GLY A 105 -3.53 -9.45 -18.40
N LEU A 106 -2.93 -9.78 -17.25
CA LEU A 106 -1.51 -9.56 -16.94
C LEU A 106 -0.72 -10.88 -16.89
N ASP A 107 0.55 -10.82 -17.21
CA ASP A 107 1.50 -11.93 -16.98
C ASP A 107 1.96 -11.93 -15.51
N GLY A 108 1.18 -12.56 -14.63
CA GLY A 108 1.47 -12.67 -13.20
C GLY A 108 2.84 -13.31 -12.91
N PRO A 109 3.16 -14.47 -13.51
CA PRO A 109 4.49 -15.10 -13.38
C PRO A 109 5.65 -14.17 -13.69
N ALA A 110 5.60 -13.40 -14.77
CA ALA A 110 6.66 -12.46 -15.12
C ALA A 110 6.76 -11.31 -14.12
N LEU A 111 5.63 -10.70 -13.77
CA LEU A 111 5.56 -9.52 -12.88
C LEU A 111 6.01 -9.84 -11.45
N LEU A 112 5.75 -11.04 -10.95
CA LEU A 112 5.93 -11.38 -9.54
C LEU A 112 7.13 -12.31 -9.29
N ARG A 113 7.88 -12.70 -10.31
CA ARG A 113 8.98 -13.68 -10.23
C ARG A 113 9.95 -13.39 -9.09
N GLU A 114 10.47 -12.18 -9.03
CA GLU A 114 11.47 -11.80 -8.02
C GLU A 114 10.91 -11.81 -6.61
N ARG A 115 9.67 -11.33 -6.44
CA ARG A 115 9.02 -11.25 -5.12
C ARG A 115 8.65 -12.63 -4.59
N LEU A 116 8.15 -13.49 -5.45
CA LEU A 116 7.84 -14.89 -5.09
C LEU A 116 9.13 -15.66 -4.78
N HIS A 117 10.18 -15.47 -5.56
CA HIS A 117 11.48 -16.08 -5.27
C HIS A 117 12.05 -15.62 -3.93
N GLU A 118 12.00 -14.32 -3.62
CA GLU A 118 12.42 -13.80 -2.30
C GLU A 118 11.59 -14.44 -1.17
N LEU A 119 10.28 -14.56 -1.34
CA LEU A 119 9.40 -15.19 -0.36
C LEU A 119 9.80 -16.65 -0.12
N GLU A 120 10.01 -17.43 -1.20
CA GLU A 120 10.45 -18.82 -1.14
C GLU A 120 11.76 -18.98 -0.39
N GLN A 121 12.76 -18.15 -0.69
CA GLN A 121 14.06 -18.19 -0.04
C GLN A 121 13.98 -17.85 1.46
N LEU A 122 13.21 -16.81 1.82
CA LEU A 122 13.03 -16.43 3.22
C LEU A 122 12.31 -17.52 4.01
N VAL A 123 11.25 -18.11 3.46
CA VAL A 123 10.51 -19.21 4.09
C VAL A 123 11.39 -20.45 4.23
N ALA A 124 12.18 -20.81 3.22
CA ALA A 124 13.13 -21.91 3.28
C ALA A 124 14.20 -21.69 4.37
N GLY A 125 14.72 -20.47 4.48
CA GLY A 125 15.64 -20.09 5.55
C GLY A 125 15.04 -20.26 6.94
N VAL A 126 13.83 -19.75 7.18
CA VAL A 126 13.11 -19.92 8.45
C VAL A 126 12.89 -21.39 8.78
N ARG A 127 12.50 -22.20 7.78
CA ARG A 127 12.29 -23.64 7.97
C ARG A 127 13.57 -24.37 8.36
N LEU A 128 14.70 -23.96 7.80
CA LEU A 128 16.00 -24.57 8.08
C LEU A 128 16.47 -24.27 9.51
N VAL A 129 16.37 -22.99 9.92
CA VAL A 129 16.85 -22.57 11.26
C VAL A 129 15.79 -22.73 12.35
N ARG A 130 14.52 -22.95 11.99
CA ARG A 130 13.36 -23.07 12.89
C ARG A 130 13.18 -21.87 13.84
N GLU A 131 13.61 -20.73 13.38
CA GLU A 131 13.51 -19.47 14.09
C GLU A 131 13.17 -18.35 13.11
N VAL A 132 12.41 -17.35 13.58
CA VAL A 132 12.10 -16.15 12.80
C VAL A 132 12.53 -14.91 13.57
N SER A 133 13.53 -14.20 13.05
CA SER A 133 13.88 -12.89 13.57
C SER A 133 12.83 -11.85 13.16
N VAL A 134 12.72 -10.75 13.92
CA VAL A 134 11.81 -9.67 13.57
C VAL A 134 12.09 -9.08 12.17
N ARG A 135 13.36 -9.03 11.75
CA ARG A 135 13.76 -8.55 10.42
C ARG A 135 13.25 -9.45 9.30
N VAL A 136 13.33 -10.76 9.47
CA VAL A 136 12.80 -11.72 8.49
C VAL A 136 11.28 -11.63 8.45
N ARG A 137 10.61 -11.54 9.61
CA ARG A 137 9.16 -11.39 9.69
C ARG A 137 8.68 -10.18 8.91
N VAL A 138 9.24 -8.99 9.15
CA VAL A 138 8.77 -7.76 8.46
C VAL A 138 9.03 -7.81 6.96
N ARG A 139 10.12 -8.44 6.50
CA ARG A 139 10.39 -8.65 5.07
C ARG A 139 9.34 -9.54 4.42
N ILE A 140 9.04 -10.69 5.04
CA ILE A 140 8.01 -11.61 4.54
C ILE A 140 6.65 -10.91 4.50
N MET A 141 6.27 -10.22 5.57
CA MET A 141 5.00 -9.49 5.61
C MET A 141 4.89 -8.41 4.53
N ALA A 142 5.97 -7.68 4.27
CA ALA A 142 6.00 -6.63 3.25
C ALA A 142 5.78 -7.17 1.81
N LEU A 143 6.12 -8.42 1.54
CA LEU A 143 5.95 -9.01 0.21
C LEU A 143 4.48 -9.08 -0.23
N GLY A 144 3.54 -9.15 0.70
CA GLY A 144 2.11 -9.08 0.37
C GLY A 144 1.73 -7.77 -0.32
N GLU A 145 2.14 -6.64 0.24
CA GLU A 145 1.91 -5.32 -0.34
C GLU A 145 2.70 -5.11 -1.62
N LEU A 146 3.95 -5.55 -1.64
CA LEU A 146 4.81 -5.41 -2.82
C LEU A 146 4.25 -6.18 -4.03
N MET A 147 3.79 -7.42 -3.85
CA MET A 147 3.18 -8.21 -4.93
C MET A 147 1.86 -7.59 -5.40
N SER A 148 0.99 -7.23 -4.48
CA SER A 148 -0.31 -6.63 -4.80
C SER A 148 -0.14 -5.32 -5.58
N THR A 149 0.76 -4.44 -5.14
CA THR A 149 0.98 -3.14 -5.79
C THR A 149 1.67 -3.25 -7.15
N CYS A 150 2.53 -4.26 -7.37
CA CYS A 150 3.06 -4.55 -8.71
C CYS A 150 1.93 -4.86 -9.71
N LEU A 151 0.97 -5.71 -9.32
CA LEU A 151 -0.19 -6.03 -10.18
C LEU A 151 -1.06 -4.80 -10.42
N GLY A 152 -1.33 -4.03 -9.36
CA GLY A 152 -2.14 -2.81 -9.45
C GLY A 152 -1.55 -1.77 -10.40
N ALA A 153 -0.26 -1.51 -10.29
CA ALA A 153 0.43 -0.56 -11.17
C ALA A 153 0.44 -1.04 -12.63
N ALA A 154 0.74 -2.32 -12.86
CA ALA A 154 0.73 -2.92 -14.20
C ALA A 154 -0.67 -2.84 -14.84
N TYR A 155 -1.72 -3.13 -14.07
CA TYR A 155 -3.09 -3.02 -14.57
C TYR A 155 -3.47 -1.58 -14.92
N LEU A 156 -3.26 -0.63 -14.01
CA LEU A 156 -3.61 0.76 -14.28
C LEU A 156 -2.83 1.31 -15.49
N ALA A 157 -1.54 0.95 -15.63
CA ALA A 157 -0.75 1.30 -16.80
C ALA A 157 -1.33 0.69 -18.09
N SER A 158 -1.81 -0.56 -18.06
CA SER A 158 -2.44 -1.21 -19.22
C SER A 158 -3.74 -0.54 -19.67
N THR A 159 -4.39 0.23 -18.79
CA THR A 159 -5.58 1.04 -19.14
C THR A 159 -5.24 2.40 -19.76
N GLY A 160 -3.95 2.69 -19.97
CA GLY A 160 -3.47 3.96 -20.54
C GLY A 160 -3.26 5.07 -19.49
N LEU A 161 -3.41 4.79 -18.21
CA LEU A 161 -3.09 5.75 -17.14
C LEU A 161 -1.58 5.92 -16.98
N PRO A 162 -1.06 7.14 -16.80
CA PRO A 162 0.37 7.40 -16.58
C PRO A 162 0.77 7.05 -15.14
N VAL A 163 0.92 5.75 -14.84
CA VAL A 163 1.18 5.26 -13.48
C VAL A 163 2.64 4.95 -13.24
N HIS A 164 3.17 5.41 -12.12
CA HIS A 164 4.50 5.14 -11.62
C HIS A 164 4.41 4.36 -10.31
N TRP A 165 4.88 3.10 -10.32
CA TRP A 165 5.03 2.32 -9.11
C TRP A 165 6.26 2.81 -8.33
N MET A 166 6.09 3.12 -7.05
CA MET A 166 7.18 3.54 -6.17
C MET A 166 7.17 2.72 -4.89
N ASP A 167 8.34 2.28 -4.45
CA ASP A 167 8.48 1.57 -3.19
C ASP A 167 8.25 2.53 -2.01
N ALA A 168 7.29 2.21 -1.14
CA ALA A 168 7.00 3.03 0.04
C ALA A 168 8.21 3.20 0.97
N ARG A 169 9.15 2.25 0.95
CA ARG A 169 10.38 2.31 1.73
C ARG A 169 11.36 3.38 1.23
N ASP A 170 11.22 3.81 -0.03
CA ASP A 170 11.99 4.94 -0.56
C ASP A 170 11.36 6.29 -0.22
N LEU A 171 10.07 6.28 0.14
CA LEU A 171 9.27 7.47 0.43
C LEU A 171 9.07 7.72 1.93
N LEU A 172 8.93 6.66 2.73
CA LEU A 172 8.63 6.76 4.15
C LEU A 172 9.78 6.20 5.01
N THR A 173 10.37 7.09 5.82
CA THR A 173 11.37 6.70 6.81
C THR A 173 10.78 6.82 8.22
N SER A 174 10.91 5.76 9.01
CA SER A 174 10.41 5.75 10.38
C SER A 174 11.27 6.58 11.32
N ARG A 175 10.60 7.19 12.31
CA ARG A 175 11.27 7.93 13.39
C ARG A 175 11.79 6.95 14.45
N SER A 176 13.05 7.13 14.84
CA SER A 176 13.56 6.47 16.06
C SER A 176 12.95 7.14 17.29
N ARG A 177 12.50 6.34 18.27
CA ARG A 177 12.07 6.83 19.57
C ARG A 177 12.91 6.18 20.67
N ALA A 178 13.57 6.97 21.49
CA ALA A 178 14.32 6.48 22.65
C ALA A 178 13.40 5.65 23.58
N GLY A 179 13.93 4.56 24.12
CA GLY A 179 13.21 3.68 25.05
C GLY A 179 12.19 2.73 24.42
N ARG A 180 12.03 2.72 23.09
CA ARG A 180 11.13 1.77 22.42
C ARG A 180 11.75 0.38 22.35
N ASN A 181 10.95 -0.66 22.61
CA ASN A 181 11.36 -2.04 22.42
C ASN A 181 11.79 -2.27 20.96
N PRO A 182 12.97 -2.90 20.70
CA PRO A 182 13.45 -3.19 19.35
C PRO A 182 12.41 -3.89 18.46
N VAL A 183 11.66 -4.86 18.98
CA VAL A 183 10.60 -5.57 18.23
C VAL A 183 9.49 -4.59 17.79
N SER A 184 9.05 -3.71 18.70
CA SER A 184 8.04 -2.71 18.37
C SER A 184 8.52 -1.69 17.34
N SER A 185 9.82 -1.41 17.29
CA SER A 185 10.42 -0.52 16.29
C SER A 185 10.30 -1.07 14.86
N TYR A 186 10.26 -2.40 14.71
CA TYR A 186 10.05 -3.06 13.43
C TYR A 186 8.58 -3.31 13.11
N LEU A 187 7.75 -3.69 14.10
CA LEU A 187 6.37 -4.15 13.86
C LEU A 187 5.32 -3.04 13.97
N SER A 188 5.66 -1.90 14.56
CA SER A 188 4.73 -0.79 14.79
C SER A 188 5.46 0.55 14.68
N ALA A 189 6.28 0.70 13.65
CA ALA A 189 7.03 1.92 13.39
C ALA A 189 6.10 3.12 13.15
N THR A 190 6.63 4.31 13.35
CA THR A 190 5.90 5.56 13.09
C THR A 190 6.77 6.49 12.24
N CYS A 191 6.15 7.19 11.29
CA CYS A 191 6.80 8.20 10.46
C CYS A 191 6.42 9.63 10.90
N ALA A 192 6.98 10.62 10.23
CA ALA A 192 6.60 12.00 10.38
C ALA A 192 5.37 12.34 9.53
N TYR A 193 4.53 13.24 10.03
CA TYR A 193 3.43 13.86 9.27
C TYR A 193 3.82 15.21 8.67
N ASP A 194 4.95 15.76 9.11
CA ASP A 194 5.40 17.09 8.68
C ASP A 194 5.59 17.13 7.17
N HIS A 195 5.29 18.27 6.56
CA HIS A 195 5.49 18.50 5.12
C HIS A 195 6.91 18.11 4.69
N ASP A 196 6.99 17.41 3.56
CA ASP A 196 8.24 16.93 2.97
C ASP A 196 8.41 17.51 1.56
N PRO A 197 9.15 18.62 1.42
CA PRO A 197 9.41 19.23 0.13
C PRO A 197 10.18 18.32 -0.83
N GLU A 198 11.08 17.48 -0.32
CA GLU A 198 11.88 16.57 -1.14
C GLU A 198 11.02 15.46 -1.74
N MET A 199 10.16 14.83 -0.93
CA MET A 199 9.18 13.89 -1.42
C MET A 199 8.23 14.53 -2.43
N THR A 200 7.71 15.73 -2.14
CA THR A 200 6.84 16.48 -3.03
C THR A 200 7.53 16.70 -4.39
N ALA A 201 8.75 17.24 -4.40
CA ALA A 201 9.52 17.46 -5.62
C ALA A 201 9.83 16.16 -6.37
N THR A 202 10.05 15.06 -5.66
CA THR A 202 10.28 13.75 -6.27
C THR A 202 9.03 13.25 -6.99
N LEU A 203 7.87 13.29 -6.36
CA LEU A 203 6.61 12.87 -6.99
C LEU A 203 6.18 13.84 -8.11
N GLU A 204 6.50 15.12 -8.01
CA GLU A 204 6.27 16.09 -9.09
C GLU A 204 7.07 15.79 -10.34
N ARG A 205 8.33 15.40 -10.20
CA ARG A 205 9.19 15.01 -11.33
C ARG A 205 8.70 13.75 -12.03
N GLN A 206 8.12 12.79 -11.30
CA GLN A 206 7.52 11.59 -11.89
C GLN A 206 6.31 11.95 -12.77
N GLY A 207 5.51 12.90 -12.33
CA GLY A 207 4.24 13.23 -13.00
C GLY A 207 3.20 12.12 -12.84
N GLY A 208 2.05 12.30 -13.47
CA GLY A 208 0.99 11.27 -13.51
C GLY A 208 0.46 10.82 -12.15
N VAL A 209 0.26 9.53 -12.03
CA VAL A 209 -0.27 8.84 -10.85
C VAL A 209 0.86 8.08 -10.15
N VAL A 210 1.03 8.27 -8.86
CA VAL A 210 1.94 7.44 -8.07
C VAL A 210 1.15 6.33 -7.39
N LEU A 211 1.61 5.08 -7.51
CA LEU A 211 1.05 3.94 -6.79
C LEU A 211 2.12 3.34 -5.89
N THR A 212 1.80 3.21 -4.61
CA THR A 212 2.73 2.74 -3.58
C THR A 212 2.04 1.83 -2.55
N GLN A 213 2.83 1.19 -1.71
CA GLN A 213 2.37 0.27 -0.67
C GLN A 213 1.84 1.02 0.55
N GLY A 214 0.77 0.50 1.13
CA GLY A 214 0.45 0.75 2.53
C GLY A 214 1.30 -0.10 3.46
N PHE A 215 1.14 0.07 4.76
CA PHE A 215 1.65 -0.79 5.84
C PHE A 215 3.18 -0.81 6.03
N ILE A 216 4.00 -0.54 5.00
CA ILE A 216 5.46 -0.64 5.06
C ILE A 216 6.17 0.71 4.97
N ALA A 217 7.35 0.78 5.58
CA ALA A 217 8.29 1.87 5.50
C ALA A 217 9.72 1.33 5.67
N ARG A 218 10.74 2.19 5.65
CA ARG A 218 12.09 1.83 6.11
C ARG A 218 12.45 2.53 7.42
N ASN A 219 13.43 1.99 8.15
CA ASN A 219 14.08 2.70 9.24
C ASN A 219 15.31 3.49 8.71
N ILE A 220 15.99 4.21 9.61
CA ILE A 220 17.19 4.99 9.27
C ILE A 220 18.37 4.14 8.79
N ALA A 221 18.38 2.83 9.09
CA ALA A 221 19.37 1.88 8.59
C ALA A 221 18.99 1.27 7.23
N GLY A 222 17.88 1.73 6.61
CA GLY A 222 17.40 1.20 5.32
C GLY A 222 16.64 -0.13 5.43
N GLU A 223 16.36 -0.62 6.64
CA GLU A 223 15.68 -1.89 6.82
C GLU A 223 14.15 -1.72 6.78
N THR A 224 13.46 -2.72 6.25
CA THR A 224 11.98 -2.74 6.21
C THR A 224 11.39 -2.74 7.62
N VAL A 225 10.37 -1.93 7.82
CA VAL A 225 9.54 -1.87 9.04
C VAL A 225 8.06 -1.84 8.68
N LEU A 226 7.21 -2.28 9.62
CA LEU A 226 5.76 -2.25 9.48
C LEU A 226 5.17 -1.12 10.32
N LEU A 227 4.10 -0.50 9.84
CA LEU A 227 3.44 0.62 10.51
C LEU A 227 2.32 0.17 11.50
N GLY A 228 2.28 -1.12 11.81
CA GLY A 228 1.34 -1.68 12.77
C GLY A 228 -0.07 -1.91 12.22
N ARG A 229 -1.03 -2.18 13.12
CA ARG A 229 -2.44 -2.40 12.73
C ARG A 229 -3.02 -1.15 12.07
N GLY A 230 -3.85 -1.35 11.04
CA GLY A 230 -4.35 -0.24 10.22
C GLY A 230 -3.25 0.45 9.41
N GLY A 231 -2.10 -0.22 9.24
CA GLY A 231 -0.90 0.36 8.67
C GLY A 231 -1.07 0.99 7.30
N SER A 232 -2.01 0.50 6.48
CA SER A 232 -2.29 1.11 5.17
C SER A 232 -3.05 2.45 5.30
N ASP A 233 -3.99 2.59 6.25
CA ASP A 233 -4.65 3.86 6.54
C ASP A 233 -3.64 4.85 7.14
N THR A 234 -2.79 4.34 8.05
CA THR A 234 -1.69 5.10 8.64
C THR A 234 -0.68 5.57 7.57
N SER A 235 -0.31 4.70 6.61
CA SER A 235 0.55 5.09 5.49
C SER A 235 -0.06 6.20 4.66
N ALA A 236 -1.33 6.05 4.29
CA ALA A 236 -2.06 7.05 3.51
C ALA A 236 -2.13 8.39 4.25
N SER A 237 -2.32 8.36 5.57
CA SER A 237 -2.29 9.55 6.41
C SER A 237 -0.91 10.23 6.43
N TYR A 238 0.19 9.44 6.46
CA TYR A 238 1.54 10.00 6.35
C TYR A 238 1.77 10.66 4.99
N PHE A 239 1.39 10.01 3.88
CA PHE A 239 1.49 10.61 2.55
C PHE A 239 0.65 11.88 2.45
N ALA A 240 -0.58 11.88 2.97
CA ALA A 240 -1.44 13.04 2.95
C ALA A 240 -0.84 14.24 3.72
N GLY A 241 -0.32 14.02 4.93
CA GLY A 241 0.34 15.06 5.71
C GLY A 241 1.62 15.58 5.05
N ARG A 242 2.50 14.68 4.60
CA ARG A 242 3.79 15.04 4.01
C ARG A 242 3.65 15.77 2.67
N LEU A 243 2.64 15.47 1.88
CA LEU A 243 2.32 16.15 0.62
C LEU A 243 1.43 17.38 0.81
N GLN A 244 0.99 17.66 2.04
CA GLN A 244 -0.08 18.63 2.28
C GLN A 244 -1.26 18.40 1.34
N ALA A 245 -1.67 17.12 1.20
CA ALA A 245 -2.69 16.75 0.26
C ALA A 245 -4.01 17.45 0.55
N ARG A 246 -4.69 17.91 -0.51
CA ARG A 246 -6.00 18.56 -0.42
C ARG A 246 -7.03 17.68 0.30
N ARG A 247 -6.91 16.34 0.13
CA ARG A 247 -7.74 15.37 0.82
C ARG A 247 -7.12 13.98 0.84
N LEU A 248 -7.52 13.19 1.83
CA LEU A 248 -7.31 11.76 1.92
C LEU A 248 -8.65 11.05 1.69
N GLU A 249 -8.72 10.20 0.67
CA GLU A 249 -9.89 9.38 0.34
C GLU A 249 -9.63 7.95 0.79
N ILE A 250 -10.42 7.45 1.75
CA ILE A 250 -10.36 6.05 2.20
C ILE A 250 -11.53 5.30 1.56
N TRP A 251 -11.18 4.42 0.61
CA TRP A 251 -12.13 3.60 -0.10
C TRP A 251 -12.23 2.23 0.55
N THR A 252 -13.43 1.86 0.95
CA THR A 252 -13.73 0.61 1.66
C THR A 252 -15.06 0.05 1.15
N ASP A 253 -15.34 -1.20 1.51
CA ASP A 253 -16.57 -1.93 1.20
C ASP A 253 -17.76 -1.57 2.10
N VAL A 254 -17.57 -0.67 3.06
CA VAL A 254 -18.64 -0.12 3.89
C VAL A 254 -19.00 1.31 3.48
N PRO A 255 -20.26 1.77 3.70
CA PRO A 255 -20.74 3.08 3.24
C PRO A 255 -20.05 4.30 3.84
N GLY A 256 -19.18 4.13 4.83
CA GLY A 256 -18.45 5.20 5.53
C GLY A 256 -18.31 4.95 7.03
N MET A 257 -17.73 5.93 7.73
CA MET A 257 -17.73 5.95 9.19
C MET A 257 -19.00 6.67 9.67
N PHE A 258 -19.74 6.01 10.53
CA PHE A 258 -20.94 6.59 11.17
C PHE A 258 -20.60 6.94 12.63
N THR A 259 -21.01 8.13 13.05
CA THR A 259 -20.93 8.58 14.45
C THR A 259 -22.25 8.31 15.15
#